data_7ba981db1b70dc34e5a142ec5c73bb76
#
_entry.id   7ba981db1b70dc34e5a142ec5c73bb76
#
_cell.length_a   1.000
_cell.length_b   1.000
_cell.length_c   1.000
_cell.angle_alpha   90.00
_cell.angle_beta   90.00
_cell.angle_gamma   90.00
#
_symmetry.space_group_name_H-M   'P 1'
#
loop_
_entity.id
_entity.type
_entity.pdbx_description
1 polymer ?
#
loop_
_entity_poly.entity_id
_entity_poly.type
_entity_poly.pdbx_seq_one_letter_code
_entity_poly.pdbx_strand_id
1 'polypeptide(L)'
;MEPLFKDQADYDEFTTRHGNNHVKTGDLSTYKGNCYLGIDAGSTTTKIALVSENGDLLYSFYSNNNGSPLATAIRSIQEIYAKLPEDAHIVHSCSTGYGEALLKAALKLDDGEVETVAHYYAAAFFDPKVDCILDIGGQDMKCIKIKNQTVDSVQLNEACSSGCGSFIETFAKSLNYSVQDFAKEALFAKNPIDLGTRCTVFMNSKVKQAQKEGASVADISAGLAYSVIKNALFKVIKLSDASDLGENIVVQGGTFYNDAVLRSFEKIAGVHATRPDIAGIMGAFGAALIARERHEADYKTTMLTIDQINELTYTTKLARCQGCTNHCLLTINKFSDNRQYITGNRCEKGLGKEKNKDNIPNLFEYKNKRIFDYEPLDPKDAPHGTVGIPRALNMYENYPFWATFFKRLGFSVVLSPQSTRKIYEMGIDSIPSESECYPAKLTHGHISWLIKQNVDFIFYPAVPYERKEFPDANNHYNCPIVTSYSENIKNNVDEITSGEVKFINPFMSFESEETISQQLVATFS
;
A
#
# COMPACT_ATOMS: atom_id res chain seq x y z
N MET A 1 -23.00 -19.46 -14.81
CA MET A 1 -22.63 -19.81 -13.41
C MET A 1 -23.85 -20.27 -12.65
N GLU A 2 -23.70 -20.87 -11.50
CA GLU A 2 -24.87 -21.31 -10.68
C GLU A 2 -25.62 -20.09 -10.12
N PRO A 3 -26.96 -20.15 -9.99
CA PRO A 3 -27.72 -19.15 -9.25
C PRO A 3 -27.22 -18.97 -7.83
N LEU A 4 -27.27 -17.74 -7.31
CA LEU A 4 -26.85 -17.46 -5.93
C LEU A 4 -27.78 -18.16 -4.94
N PHE A 5 -29.07 -18.03 -5.12
CA PHE A 5 -30.10 -18.68 -4.33
C PHE A 5 -31.05 -19.45 -5.26
N LYS A 6 -31.48 -20.63 -4.82
CA LYS A 6 -32.40 -21.49 -5.58
C LYS A 6 -33.83 -20.94 -5.54
N ASP A 7 -34.24 -20.48 -4.38
CA ASP A 7 -35.58 -19.99 -4.08
C ASP A 7 -35.56 -19.09 -2.82
N GLN A 8 -36.73 -18.60 -2.42
CA GLN A 8 -36.88 -17.73 -1.24
C GLN A 8 -36.48 -18.47 0.05
N ALA A 9 -36.73 -19.77 0.16
CA ALA A 9 -36.42 -20.53 1.37
C ALA A 9 -34.88 -20.65 1.59
N ASP A 10 -34.11 -20.86 0.51
CA ASP A 10 -32.62 -20.85 0.56
C ASP A 10 -32.10 -19.46 1.00
N TYR A 11 -32.74 -18.37 0.54
CA TYR A 11 -32.39 -17.02 0.97
C TYR A 11 -32.77 -16.75 2.43
N ASP A 12 -33.92 -17.19 2.87
CA ASP A 12 -34.39 -17.02 4.25
C ASP A 12 -33.50 -17.78 5.25
N GLU A 13 -33.06 -19.00 4.90
CA GLU A 13 -32.06 -19.74 5.69
C GLU A 13 -30.74 -18.98 5.80
N PHE A 14 -30.23 -18.47 4.67
CA PHE A 14 -29.02 -17.68 4.62
C PHE A 14 -29.12 -16.41 5.49
N THR A 15 -30.20 -15.64 5.36
CA THR A 15 -30.41 -14.41 6.15
C THR A 15 -30.57 -14.70 7.63
N THR A 16 -31.27 -15.77 7.99
CA THR A 16 -31.44 -16.22 9.40
C THR A 16 -30.08 -16.57 10.01
N ARG A 17 -29.25 -17.30 9.30
CA ARG A 17 -27.92 -17.70 9.77
C ARG A 17 -27.04 -16.47 10.02
N HIS A 18 -26.99 -15.53 9.08
CA HIS A 18 -26.19 -14.30 9.24
C HIS A 18 -26.79 -13.31 10.24
N GLY A 19 -28.10 -13.32 10.45
CA GLY A 19 -28.77 -12.48 11.43
C GLY A 19 -28.42 -12.80 12.89
N ASN A 20 -27.78 -13.94 13.16
CA ASN A 20 -27.33 -14.31 14.51
C ASN A 20 -26.04 -13.59 14.94
N ASN A 21 -25.31 -13.00 14.00
CA ASN A 21 -24.02 -12.36 14.25
C ASN A 21 -24.19 -10.85 14.47
N HIS A 22 -24.87 -10.45 15.52
CA HIS A 22 -25.11 -9.05 15.84
C HIS A 22 -24.43 -8.63 17.14
N VAL A 23 -23.95 -7.38 17.16
CA VAL A 23 -23.46 -6.75 18.39
C VAL A 23 -24.64 -6.30 19.24
N LYS A 24 -24.53 -6.48 20.54
CA LYS A 24 -25.53 -5.93 21.45
C LYS A 24 -25.44 -4.40 21.44
N THR A 25 -26.58 -3.75 21.27
CA THR A 25 -26.67 -2.28 21.25
C THR A 25 -27.24 -1.75 22.56
N GLY A 26 -26.69 -0.62 23.01
CA GLY A 26 -27.22 0.15 24.14
C GLY A 26 -27.75 1.51 23.65
N ASP A 27 -28.59 2.15 24.48
CA ASP A 27 -29.05 3.51 24.21
C ASP A 27 -28.13 4.52 24.88
N LEU A 28 -27.39 5.29 24.05
CA LEU A 28 -26.44 6.29 24.53
C LEU A 28 -27.14 7.34 25.41
N SER A 29 -28.37 7.73 25.09
CA SER A 29 -29.10 8.80 25.80
C SER A 29 -29.46 8.46 27.25
N THR A 30 -29.47 7.18 27.60
CA THR A 30 -29.79 6.66 28.94
C THR A 30 -28.61 5.96 29.61
N TYR A 31 -27.49 5.87 28.92
CA TYR A 31 -26.29 5.15 29.41
C TYR A 31 -25.64 5.91 30.58
N LYS A 32 -25.10 5.15 31.53
CA LYS A 32 -24.32 5.65 32.66
C LYS A 32 -23.05 4.87 32.83
N GLY A 33 -21.93 5.52 33.08
CA GLY A 33 -20.64 4.92 33.30
C GLY A 33 -19.62 5.23 32.20
N ASN A 34 -18.58 4.41 32.13
CA ASN A 34 -17.47 4.64 31.23
C ASN A 34 -17.78 4.17 29.80
N CYS A 35 -17.36 5.00 28.84
CA CYS A 35 -17.43 4.70 27.41
C CYS A 35 -16.05 4.74 26.79
N TYR A 36 -15.86 4.00 25.70
CA TYR A 36 -14.61 3.88 24.97
C TYR A 36 -14.84 4.23 23.51
N LEU A 37 -14.02 5.17 23.02
CA LEU A 37 -14.16 5.72 21.68
C LEU A 37 -13.18 5.09 20.71
N GLY A 38 -13.67 4.56 19.61
CA GLY A 38 -12.85 4.09 18.48
C GLY A 38 -13.12 4.88 17.21
N ILE A 39 -12.07 5.27 16.50
CA ILE A 39 -12.15 6.03 15.25
C ILE A 39 -11.33 5.32 14.18
N ASP A 40 -11.98 4.93 13.09
CA ASP A 40 -11.30 4.44 11.89
C ASP A 40 -11.38 5.53 10.80
N ALA A 41 -10.24 6.17 10.56
CA ALA A 41 -10.10 7.22 9.56
C ALA A 41 -9.43 6.67 8.30
N GLY A 42 -10.23 6.15 7.38
CA GLY A 42 -9.76 5.71 6.08
C GLY A 42 -9.47 6.87 5.11
N SER A 43 -9.00 6.54 3.91
CA SER A 43 -8.72 7.53 2.85
C SER A 43 -9.99 8.24 2.35
N THR A 44 -11.10 7.54 2.26
CA THR A 44 -12.38 8.05 1.71
C THR A 44 -13.48 8.17 2.74
N THR A 45 -13.47 7.37 3.79
CA THR A 45 -14.54 7.30 4.79
C THR A 45 -13.98 7.40 6.21
N THR A 46 -14.74 7.98 7.11
CA THR A 46 -14.50 7.96 8.55
C THR A 46 -15.63 7.19 9.23
N LYS A 47 -15.25 6.29 10.12
CA LYS A 47 -16.16 5.49 10.92
C LYS A 47 -15.83 5.71 12.39
N ILE A 48 -16.84 5.72 13.22
CA ILE A 48 -16.70 5.89 14.68
C ILE A 48 -17.59 4.87 15.38
N ALA A 49 -17.08 4.32 16.46
CA ALA A 49 -17.83 3.48 17.38
C ALA A 49 -17.59 3.95 18.81
N LEU A 50 -18.64 4.00 19.59
CA LEU A 50 -18.58 4.21 21.05
C LEU A 50 -19.13 2.94 21.70
N VAL A 51 -18.36 2.34 22.59
CA VAL A 51 -18.75 1.12 23.28
C VAL A 51 -18.82 1.31 24.80
N SER A 52 -19.69 0.52 25.45
CA SER A 52 -19.82 0.44 26.90
C SER A 52 -18.67 -0.36 27.53
N GLU A 53 -18.63 -0.40 28.85
CA GLU A 53 -17.73 -1.28 29.62
C GLU A 53 -17.89 -2.77 29.28
N ASN A 54 -19.09 -3.19 28.87
CA ASN A 54 -19.38 -4.57 28.45
C ASN A 54 -19.11 -4.83 26.97
N GLY A 55 -18.74 -3.80 26.20
CA GLY A 55 -18.56 -3.92 24.74
C GLY A 55 -19.84 -3.75 23.93
N ASP A 56 -20.96 -3.35 24.56
CA ASP A 56 -22.19 -3.04 23.84
C ASP A 56 -21.98 -1.77 23.00
N LEU A 57 -22.47 -1.75 21.77
CA LEU A 57 -22.37 -0.61 20.88
C LEU A 57 -23.39 0.47 21.28
N LEU A 58 -22.91 1.63 21.76
CA LEU A 58 -23.74 2.75 22.20
C LEU A 58 -24.01 3.75 21.07
N TYR A 59 -23.04 3.92 20.18
CA TYR A 59 -23.14 4.83 19.04
C TYR A 59 -22.26 4.34 17.90
N SER A 60 -22.75 4.52 16.69
CA SER A 60 -21.96 4.26 15.48
C SER A 60 -22.17 5.36 14.45
N PHE A 61 -21.12 5.61 13.67
CA PHE A 61 -21.12 6.60 12.60
C PHE A 61 -20.33 6.07 11.40
N TYR A 62 -20.84 6.33 10.21
CA TYR A 62 -20.17 6.02 8.95
C TYR A 62 -20.46 7.14 7.95
N SER A 63 -19.43 7.80 7.45
CA SER A 63 -19.60 8.87 6.47
C SER A 63 -18.38 8.99 5.54
N ASN A 64 -18.62 9.54 4.36
CA ASN A 64 -17.55 9.99 3.48
C ASN A 64 -16.82 11.18 4.11
N ASN A 65 -15.48 11.20 4.03
CA ASN A 65 -14.64 12.27 4.59
C ASN A 65 -14.67 13.55 3.77
N ASN A 66 -15.14 13.52 2.50
CA ASN A 66 -15.06 14.65 1.57
C ASN A 66 -13.68 15.32 1.53
N GLY A 67 -12.61 14.51 1.64
CA GLY A 67 -11.22 14.97 1.67
C GLY A 67 -10.68 15.43 3.03
N SER A 68 -11.50 15.43 4.10
CA SER A 68 -11.08 15.84 5.45
C SER A 68 -11.55 14.87 6.53
N PRO A 69 -10.79 13.81 6.84
CA PRO A 69 -11.12 12.89 7.92
C PRO A 69 -11.19 13.58 9.28
N LEU A 70 -10.34 14.59 9.53
CA LEU A 70 -10.33 15.33 10.80
C LEU A 70 -11.65 16.13 11.00
N ALA A 71 -12.10 16.85 9.99
CA ALA A 71 -13.36 17.61 10.10
C ALA A 71 -14.57 16.67 10.30
N THR A 72 -14.55 15.52 9.64
CA THR A 72 -15.59 14.50 9.78
C THR A 72 -15.58 13.88 11.18
N ALA A 73 -14.42 13.57 11.74
CA ALA A 73 -14.28 13.07 13.11
C ALA A 73 -14.74 14.10 14.15
N ILE A 74 -14.33 15.36 14.03
CA ILE A 74 -14.75 16.45 14.91
C ILE A 74 -16.30 16.54 14.95
N ARG A 75 -16.93 16.61 13.79
CA ARG A 75 -18.40 16.69 13.70
C ARG A 75 -19.08 15.50 14.40
N SER A 76 -18.61 14.29 14.17
CA SER A 76 -19.19 13.10 14.78
C SER A 76 -18.97 13.06 16.30
N ILE A 77 -17.82 13.50 16.80
CA ILE A 77 -17.58 13.60 18.23
C ILE A 77 -18.51 14.64 18.87
N GLN A 78 -18.75 15.79 18.21
CA GLN A 78 -19.74 16.79 18.65
C GLN A 78 -21.15 16.19 18.73
N GLU A 79 -21.53 15.36 17.75
CA GLU A 79 -22.82 14.65 17.77
C GLU A 79 -22.92 13.63 18.93
N ILE A 80 -21.83 12.96 19.28
CA ILE A 80 -21.76 12.08 20.46
C ILE A 80 -22.00 12.88 21.74
N TYR A 81 -21.23 13.96 21.94
CA TYR A 81 -21.34 14.77 23.14
C TYR A 81 -22.69 15.45 23.28
N ALA A 82 -23.36 15.79 22.18
CA ALA A 82 -24.74 16.32 22.20
C ALA A 82 -25.77 15.30 22.71
N LYS A 83 -25.46 14.02 22.68
CA LYS A 83 -26.34 12.93 23.14
C LYS A 83 -25.84 12.27 24.44
N LEU A 84 -24.61 12.54 24.83
CA LEU A 84 -23.95 11.90 25.97
C LEU A 84 -24.54 12.47 27.29
N PRO A 85 -25.12 11.63 28.17
CA PRO A 85 -25.59 12.08 29.48
C PRO A 85 -24.46 12.54 30.38
N GLU A 86 -24.79 13.35 31.40
CA GLU A 86 -23.80 13.84 32.40
C GLU A 86 -23.13 12.69 33.18
N ASP A 87 -23.85 11.58 33.38
CA ASP A 87 -23.35 10.39 34.07
C ASP A 87 -22.54 9.44 33.18
N ALA A 88 -22.33 9.75 31.90
CA ALA A 88 -21.56 8.95 30.96
C ALA A 88 -20.26 9.68 30.53
N HIS A 89 -19.15 8.98 30.54
CA HIS A 89 -17.83 9.58 30.33
C HIS A 89 -17.02 8.80 29.29
N ILE A 90 -16.45 9.49 28.30
CA ILE A 90 -15.46 8.91 27.41
C ILE A 90 -14.13 8.91 28.14
N VAL A 91 -13.70 7.74 28.62
CA VAL A 91 -12.51 7.61 29.49
C VAL A 91 -11.25 7.15 28.76
N HIS A 92 -11.40 6.62 27.54
CA HIS A 92 -10.29 6.22 26.69
C HIS A 92 -10.69 6.26 25.23
N SER A 93 -9.73 6.58 24.34
CA SER A 93 -9.95 6.77 22.92
C SER A 93 -8.81 6.16 22.12
N CYS A 94 -9.14 5.53 20.99
CA CYS A 94 -8.16 4.95 20.07
C CYS A 94 -8.52 5.28 18.62
N SER A 95 -7.53 5.61 17.81
CA SER A 95 -7.68 5.79 16.37
C SER A 95 -6.95 4.73 15.59
N THR A 96 -7.46 4.44 14.39
CA THR A 96 -6.85 3.53 13.42
C THR A 96 -7.06 4.01 11.99
N GLY A 97 -6.48 3.34 11.01
CA GLY A 97 -6.60 3.66 9.59
C GLY A 97 -5.60 4.71 9.13
N TYR A 98 -5.74 5.16 7.89
CA TYR A 98 -4.82 6.09 7.22
C TYR A 98 -4.65 7.43 7.95
N GLY A 99 -5.71 7.92 8.57
CA GLY A 99 -5.74 9.18 9.31
C GLY A 99 -5.39 9.05 10.80
N GLU A 100 -5.05 7.85 11.28
CA GLU A 100 -4.79 7.55 12.68
C GLU A 100 -3.91 8.60 13.36
N ALA A 101 -2.69 8.79 12.86
CA ALA A 101 -1.71 9.67 13.49
C ALA A 101 -2.11 11.16 13.44
N LEU A 102 -2.82 11.59 12.38
CA LEU A 102 -3.36 12.95 12.30
C LEU A 102 -4.44 13.18 13.36
N LEU A 103 -5.38 12.24 13.51
CA LEU A 103 -6.45 12.35 14.49
C LEU A 103 -5.91 12.29 15.91
N LYS A 104 -4.98 11.36 16.19
CA LYS A 104 -4.31 11.28 17.49
C LYS A 104 -3.60 12.59 17.83
N ALA A 105 -2.86 13.16 16.89
CA ALA A 105 -2.16 14.43 17.10
C ALA A 105 -3.12 15.62 17.27
N ALA A 106 -4.20 15.70 16.48
CA ALA A 106 -5.14 16.81 16.50
C ALA A 106 -6.02 16.81 17.75
N LEU A 107 -6.60 15.66 18.08
CA LEU A 107 -7.59 15.49 19.14
C LEU A 107 -6.99 15.02 20.46
N LYS A 108 -5.67 14.76 20.50
CA LYS A 108 -4.93 14.17 21.64
C LYS A 108 -5.53 12.82 22.07
N LEU A 109 -5.93 11.99 21.11
CA LEU A 109 -6.44 10.68 21.43
C LEU A 109 -5.39 9.86 22.19
N ASP A 110 -5.85 9.01 23.09
CA ASP A 110 -5.00 8.26 24.01
C ASP A 110 -4.11 7.27 23.26
N ASP A 111 -4.72 6.52 22.34
CA ASP A 111 -4.02 5.51 21.56
C ASP A 111 -4.17 5.70 20.04
N GLY A 112 -3.23 5.11 19.32
CA GLY A 112 -3.32 4.83 17.90
C GLY A 112 -2.90 3.38 17.68
N GLU A 113 -3.62 2.68 16.82
CA GLU A 113 -3.37 1.27 16.57
C GLU A 113 -3.35 0.96 15.07
N VAL A 114 -2.56 -0.04 14.70
CA VAL A 114 -2.50 -0.53 13.33
C VAL A 114 -3.87 -1.09 12.92
N GLU A 115 -4.31 -0.73 11.72
CA GLU A 115 -5.64 -1.06 11.21
C GLU A 115 -5.93 -2.58 11.24
N THR A 116 -4.95 -3.42 10.88
CA THR A 116 -5.11 -4.87 10.89
C THR A 116 -5.30 -5.44 12.29
N VAL A 117 -4.72 -4.82 13.31
CA VAL A 117 -4.92 -5.19 14.72
C VAL A 117 -6.32 -4.80 15.18
N ALA A 118 -6.80 -3.60 14.84
CA ALA A 118 -8.15 -3.18 15.15
C ALA A 118 -9.20 -4.11 14.49
N HIS A 119 -9.00 -4.47 13.23
CA HIS A 119 -9.86 -5.43 12.53
C HIS A 119 -9.84 -6.82 13.20
N TYR A 120 -8.68 -7.27 13.68
CA TYR A 120 -8.59 -8.54 14.42
C TYR A 120 -9.37 -8.50 15.73
N TYR A 121 -9.21 -7.45 16.53
CA TYR A 121 -9.95 -7.30 17.80
C TYR A 121 -11.46 -7.36 17.59
N ALA A 122 -11.95 -6.67 16.57
CA ALA A 122 -13.36 -6.72 16.20
C ALA A 122 -13.80 -8.11 15.74
N ALA A 123 -13.01 -8.79 14.91
CA ALA A 123 -13.33 -10.13 14.44
C ALA A 123 -13.35 -11.16 15.57
N ALA A 124 -12.34 -11.13 16.46
CA ALA A 124 -12.21 -12.01 17.61
C ALA A 124 -13.36 -11.83 18.63
N PHE A 125 -13.99 -10.65 18.68
CA PHE A 125 -15.18 -10.41 19.50
C PHE A 125 -16.38 -11.25 19.02
N PHE A 126 -16.55 -11.43 17.70
CA PHE A 126 -17.62 -12.26 17.13
C PHE A 126 -17.23 -13.73 17.03
N ASP A 127 -15.98 -14.01 16.71
CA ASP A 127 -15.42 -15.36 16.62
C ASP A 127 -14.02 -15.42 17.24
N PRO A 128 -13.90 -15.84 18.51
CA PRO A 128 -12.60 -15.95 19.19
C PRO A 128 -11.62 -16.95 18.54
N LYS A 129 -12.10 -17.79 17.62
CA LYS A 129 -11.27 -18.77 16.89
C LYS A 129 -10.97 -18.34 15.46
N VAL A 130 -11.20 -17.08 15.13
CA VAL A 130 -11.01 -16.59 13.76
C VAL A 130 -9.61 -16.93 13.22
N ASP A 131 -9.57 -17.56 12.04
CA ASP A 131 -8.35 -17.95 11.31
C ASP A 131 -8.03 -16.95 10.20
N CYS A 132 -9.08 -16.38 9.60
CA CYS A 132 -8.95 -15.49 8.46
C CYS A 132 -10.00 -14.38 8.52
N ILE A 133 -9.55 -13.17 8.28
CA ILE A 133 -10.40 -12.01 8.11
C ILE A 133 -10.30 -11.56 6.66
N LEU A 134 -11.45 -11.51 5.98
CA LEU A 134 -11.53 -10.93 4.64
C LEU A 134 -12.29 -9.61 4.73
N ASP A 135 -11.55 -8.51 4.64
CA ASP A 135 -12.09 -7.16 4.62
C ASP A 135 -12.14 -6.65 3.17
N ILE A 136 -13.35 -6.35 2.68
CA ILE A 136 -13.54 -5.74 1.37
C ILE A 136 -14.23 -4.39 1.54
N GLY A 137 -13.42 -3.35 1.45
CA GLY A 137 -13.85 -1.96 1.46
C GLY A 137 -14.37 -1.48 0.11
N GLY A 138 -14.59 -0.17 0.00
CA GLY A 138 -14.97 0.47 -1.26
C GLY A 138 -13.86 0.51 -2.28
N GLN A 139 -12.60 0.70 -1.86
CA GLN A 139 -11.45 0.90 -2.75
C GLN A 139 -10.27 -0.03 -2.45
N ASP A 140 -10.25 -0.64 -1.31
CA ASP A 140 -9.19 -1.53 -0.86
C ASP A 140 -9.77 -2.88 -0.41
N MET A 141 -8.89 -3.83 -0.27
CA MET A 141 -9.21 -5.16 0.19
C MET A 141 -8.02 -5.70 1.00
N LYS A 142 -8.32 -6.36 2.11
CA LYS A 142 -7.34 -6.98 3.00
C LYS A 142 -7.75 -8.43 3.30
N CYS A 143 -6.77 -9.33 3.25
CA CYS A 143 -6.90 -10.66 3.80
C CYS A 143 -5.89 -10.79 4.95
N ILE A 144 -6.38 -10.96 6.16
CA ILE A 144 -5.58 -11.03 7.37
C ILE A 144 -5.65 -12.47 7.89
N LYS A 145 -4.52 -13.15 7.90
CA LYS A 145 -4.40 -14.49 8.46
C LYS A 145 -4.05 -14.40 9.94
N ILE A 146 -4.75 -15.20 10.74
CA ILE A 146 -4.57 -15.25 12.18
C ILE A 146 -4.00 -16.62 12.55
N LYS A 147 -2.97 -16.63 13.39
CA LYS A 147 -2.37 -17.84 13.93
C LYS A 147 -1.98 -17.60 15.40
N ASN A 148 -2.38 -18.52 16.26
CA ASN A 148 -2.11 -18.40 17.71
C ASN A 148 -2.60 -17.06 18.29
N GLN A 149 -3.79 -16.61 17.89
CA GLN A 149 -4.40 -15.34 18.32
C GLN A 149 -3.56 -14.10 17.98
N THR A 150 -2.76 -14.17 16.93
CA THR A 150 -1.90 -13.07 16.46
C THR A 150 -2.00 -12.95 14.95
N VAL A 151 -1.89 -11.73 14.42
CA VAL A 151 -1.80 -11.49 12.98
C VAL A 151 -0.50 -12.13 12.46
N ASP A 152 -0.64 -13.16 11.63
CA ASP A 152 0.45 -13.92 11.03
C ASP A 152 0.90 -13.29 9.71
N SER A 153 -0.04 -13.02 8.82
CA SER A 153 0.24 -12.40 7.53
C SER A 153 -0.90 -11.53 7.03
N VAL A 154 -0.58 -10.55 6.20
CA VAL A 154 -1.55 -9.64 5.61
C VAL A 154 -1.29 -9.52 4.12
N GLN A 155 -2.33 -9.72 3.32
CA GLN A 155 -2.31 -9.48 1.88
C GLN A 155 -3.22 -8.30 1.57
N LEU A 156 -2.68 -7.29 0.91
CA LEU A 156 -3.36 -6.03 0.62
C LEU A 156 -3.53 -5.83 -0.88
N ASN A 157 -4.65 -5.22 -1.26
CA ASN A 157 -4.84 -4.67 -2.59
C ASN A 157 -5.40 -3.24 -2.46
N GLU A 158 -4.54 -2.27 -2.66
CA GLU A 158 -4.88 -0.84 -2.68
C GLU A 158 -4.84 -0.25 -4.11
N ALA A 159 -4.32 -1.02 -5.06
CA ALA A 159 -4.04 -0.53 -6.42
C ALA A 159 -5.14 -0.84 -7.44
N CYS A 160 -6.02 -1.82 -7.17
CA CYS A 160 -7.00 -2.28 -8.14
C CYS A 160 -8.39 -2.43 -7.53
N SER A 161 -9.34 -1.65 -8.03
CA SER A 161 -10.74 -1.68 -7.58
C SER A 161 -11.53 -2.94 -7.98
N SER A 162 -10.98 -3.80 -8.84
CA SER A 162 -11.72 -4.97 -9.37
C SER A 162 -12.10 -6.03 -8.33
N GLY A 163 -11.50 -5.98 -7.14
CA GLY A 163 -11.87 -6.82 -5.99
C GLY A 163 -12.58 -6.04 -4.88
N CYS A 164 -13.06 -4.84 -5.12
CA CYS A 164 -13.59 -3.92 -4.12
C CYS A 164 -15.00 -3.42 -4.46
N GLY A 165 -15.69 -2.80 -3.50
CA GLY A 165 -17.08 -2.34 -3.64
C GLY A 165 -17.30 -1.30 -4.74
N SER A 166 -16.33 -0.39 -4.98
CA SER A 166 -16.41 0.62 -6.05
C SER A 166 -16.55 0.03 -7.45
N PHE A 167 -16.10 -1.22 -7.63
CA PHE A 167 -16.31 -1.96 -8.87
C PHE A 167 -17.81 -2.19 -9.13
N ILE A 168 -18.54 -2.71 -8.14
CA ILE A 168 -19.99 -2.94 -8.23
C ILE A 168 -20.73 -1.60 -8.37
N GLU A 169 -20.34 -0.59 -7.58
CA GLU A 169 -20.94 0.75 -7.62
C GLU A 169 -20.83 1.38 -9.02
N THR A 170 -19.68 1.25 -9.67
CA THR A 170 -19.45 1.77 -11.02
C THR A 170 -20.43 1.15 -12.04
N PHE A 171 -20.63 -0.16 -11.97
CA PHE A 171 -21.55 -0.85 -12.87
C PHE A 171 -23.02 -0.57 -12.55
N ALA A 172 -23.40 -0.53 -11.25
CA ALA A 172 -24.75 -0.16 -10.84
C ALA A 172 -25.13 1.23 -11.41
N LYS A 173 -24.26 2.24 -11.22
CA LYS A 173 -24.44 3.58 -11.77
C LYS A 173 -24.54 3.59 -13.31
N SER A 174 -23.71 2.80 -13.99
CA SER A 174 -23.73 2.73 -15.46
C SER A 174 -25.02 2.10 -16.02
N LEU A 175 -25.72 1.33 -15.20
CA LEU A 175 -27.00 0.70 -15.52
C LEU A 175 -28.21 1.45 -14.94
N ASN A 176 -27.98 2.65 -14.33
CA ASN A 176 -28.99 3.48 -13.68
C ASN A 176 -29.69 2.83 -12.47
N TYR A 177 -28.94 2.02 -11.69
CA TYR A 177 -29.40 1.43 -10.46
C TYR A 177 -28.74 2.08 -9.24
N SER A 178 -29.44 2.10 -8.11
CA SER A 178 -28.77 2.24 -6.82
C SER A 178 -27.96 0.98 -6.52
N VAL A 179 -26.89 1.08 -5.70
CA VAL A 179 -26.07 -0.08 -5.34
C VAL A 179 -26.94 -1.16 -4.64
N GLN A 180 -27.87 -0.71 -3.80
CA GLN A 180 -28.77 -1.58 -3.04
C GLN A 180 -29.76 -2.31 -3.94
N ASP A 181 -30.39 -1.64 -4.89
CA ASP A 181 -31.34 -2.27 -5.81
C ASP A 181 -30.60 -3.18 -6.79
N PHE A 182 -29.42 -2.78 -7.24
CA PHE A 182 -28.57 -3.63 -8.07
C PHE A 182 -28.15 -4.94 -7.36
N ALA A 183 -27.87 -4.86 -6.04
CA ALA A 183 -27.58 -6.02 -5.23
C ALA A 183 -28.80 -6.96 -5.08
N LYS A 184 -30.02 -6.40 -4.91
CA LYS A 184 -31.25 -7.20 -4.83
C LYS A 184 -31.58 -7.94 -6.12
N GLU A 185 -31.35 -7.30 -7.28
CA GLU A 185 -31.53 -7.94 -8.59
C GLU A 185 -30.72 -9.23 -8.73
N ALA A 186 -29.52 -9.28 -8.14
CA ALA A 186 -28.63 -10.43 -8.23
C ALA A 186 -29.14 -11.69 -7.52
N LEU A 187 -29.95 -11.54 -6.47
CA LEU A 187 -30.25 -12.63 -5.53
C LEU A 187 -30.87 -13.85 -6.20
N PHE A 188 -31.84 -13.62 -7.11
CA PHE A 188 -32.57 -14.68 -7.79
C PHE A 188 -32.29 -14.74 -9.30
N ALA A 189 -31.10 -14.27 -9.71
CA ALA A 189 -30.65 -14.40 -11.09
C ALA A 189 -30.63 -15.87 -11.54
N LYS A 190 -31.26 -16.17 -12.67
CA LYS A 190 -31.40 -17.54 -13.15
C LYS A 190 -30.13 -18.05 -13.85
N ASN A 191 -29.44 -17.18 -14.57
CA ASN A 191 -28.28 -17.53 -15.38
C ASN A 191 -27.13 -16.52 -15.16
N PRO A 192 -26.53 -16.45 -13.95
CA PRO A 192 -25.45 -15.53 -13.69
C PRO A 192 -24.31 -15.66 -14.71
N ILE A 193 -23.85 -14.54 -15.27
CA ILE A 193 -22.86 -14.53 -16.34
C ILE A 193 -21.47 -14.75 -15.77
N ASP A 194 -20.66 -15.58 -16.42
CA ASP A 194 -19.23 -15.65 -16.07
C ASP A 194 -18.45 -14.51 -16.71
N LEU A 195 -18.22 -13.48 -15.93
CA LEU A 195 -17.42 -12.34 -16.33
C LEU A 195 -15.91 -12.56 -16.15
N GLY A 196 -15.51 -13.65 -15.46
CA GLY A 196 -14.12 -14.02 -15.19
C GLY A 196 -13.44 -13.10 -14.17
N THR A 197 -12.09 -13.07 -14.21
CA THR A 197 -11.23 -12.31 -13.28
C THR A 197 -10.43 -11.26 -14.05
N ARG A 198 -11.02 -10.13 -14.37
CA ARG A 198 -10.37 -9.06 -15.14
C ARG A 198 -10.49 -7.70 -14.44
N CYS A 199 -9.61 -6.75 -14.80
CA CYS A 199 -9.75 -5.38 -14.30
C CYS A 199 -11.03 -4.72 -14.84
N THR A 200 -11.47 -3.66 -14.19
CA THR A 200 -12.72 -2.92 -14.49
C THR A 200 -12.80 -2.48 -15.95
N VAL A 201 -11.68 -2.08 -16.56
CA VAL A 201 -11.64 -1.62 -17.96
C VAL A 201 -12.05 -2.74 -18.94
N PHE A 202 -11.46 -3.92 -18.80
CA PHE A 202 -11.80 -5.06 -19.65
C PHE A 202 -13.17 -5.67 -19.31
N MET A 203 -13.59 -5.56 -18.05
CA MET A 203 -14.90 -6.03 -17.60
C MET A 203 -16.03 -5.23 -18.25
N ASN A 204 -15.85 -3.91 -18.44
CA ASN A 204 -16.85 -3.06 -19.08
C ASN A 204 -17.20 -3.56 -20.49
N SER A 205 -16.21 -4.00 -21.26
CA SER A 205 -16.44 -4.59 -22.59
C SER A 205 -17.25 -5.86 -22.52
N LYS A 206 -17.00 -6.74 -21.53
CA LYS A 206 -17.77 -7.98 -21.32
C LYS A 206 -19.20 -7.71 -20.89
N VAL A 207 -19.42 -6.78 -19.98
CA VAL A 207 -20.76 -6.38 -19.54
C VAL A 207 -21.56 -5.82 -20.73
N LYS A 208 -20.97 -4.95 -21.55
CA LYS A 208 -21.62 -4.43 -22.76
C LYS A 208 -21.92 -5.53 -23.78
N GLN A 209 -21.03 -6.50 -23.93
CA GLN A 209 -21.28 -7.66 -24.79
C GLN A 209 -22.45 -8.48 -24.26
N ALA A 210 -22.48 -8.82 -22.98
CA ALA A 210 -23.55 -9.56 -22.34
C ALA A 210 -24.92 -8.86 -22.51
N GLN A 211 -24.98 -7.53 -22.38
CA GLN A 211 -26.18 -6.75 -22.66
C GLN A 211 -26.65 -6.89 -24.11
N LYS A 212 -25.72 -6.85 -25.07
CA LYS A 212 -26.06 -7.05 -26.50
C LYS A 212 -26.55 -8.47 -26.79
N GLU A 213 -26.09 -9.45 -26.04
CA GLU A 213 -26.50 -10.85 -26.12
C GLU A 213 -27.83 -11.13 -25.38
N GLY A 214 -28.43 -10.11 -24.77
CA GLY A 214 -29.74 -10.18 -24.12
C GLY A 214 -29.71 -10.64 -22.66
N ALA A 215 -28.56 -10.56 -21.99
CA ALA A 215 -28.47 -10.86 -20.57
C ALA A 215 -29.29 -9.87 -19.72
N SER A 216 -29.97 -10.38 -18.72
CA SER A 216 -30.73 -9.57 -17.77
C SER A 216 -29.80 -8.77 -16.84
N VAL A 217 -30.31 -7.68 -16.26
CA VAL A 217 -29.59 -6.93 -15.23
C VAL A 217 -29.29 -7.82 -14.02
N ALA A 218 -30.23 -8.70 -13.68
CA ALA A 218 -30.06 -9.70 -12.60
C ALA A 218 -28.85 -10.62 -12.84
N ASP A 219 -28.75 -11.19 -14.04
CA ASP A 219 -27.64 -12.10 -14.41
C ASP A 219 -26.29 -11.39 -14.48
N ILE A 220 -26.27 -10.11 -14.89
CA ILE A 220 -25.06 -9.25 -14.89
C ILE A 220 -24.65 -8.93 -13.46
N SER A 221 -25.61 -8.53 -12.59
CA SER A 221 -25.33 -8.18 -11.20
C SER A 221 -24.77 -9.37 -10.42
N ALA A 222 -25.37 -10.54 -10.57
CA ALA A 222 -24.88 -11.78 -9.95
C ALA A 222 -23.49 -12.15 -10.49
N GLY A 223 -23.26 -12.02 -11.80
CA GLY A 223 -21.95 -12.23 -12.42
C GLY A 223 -20.86 -11.32 -11.90
N LEU A 224 -21.20 -10.05 -11.63
CA LEU A 224 -20.28 -9.08 -11.02
C LEU A 224 -19.97 -9.42 -9.56
N ALA A 225 -20.96 -9.84 -8.77
CA ALA A 225 -20.75 -10.31 -7.39
C ALA A 225 -19.75 -11.48 -7.34
N TYR A 226 -19.94 -12.47 -8.21
CA TYR A 226 -18.97 -13.57 -8.37
C TYR A 226 -17.59 -13.08 -8.82
N SER A 227 -17.53 -12.13 -9.74
CA SER A 227 -16.26 -11.61 -10.27
C SER A 227 -15.44 -10.86 -9.22
N VAL A 228 -16.07 -10.06 -8.36
CA VAL A 228 -15.42 -9.39 -7.22
C VAL A 228 -14.71 -10.41 -6.34
N ILE A 229 -15.43 -11.46 -5.95
CA ILE A 229 -14.89 -12.50 -5.08
C ILE A 229 -13.80 -13.32 -5.78
N LYS A 230 -14.00 -13.69 -7.06
CA LYS A 230 -12.95 -14.37 -7.83
C LYS A 230 -11.68 -13.52 -7.92
N ASN A 231 -11.79 -12.21 -8.13
CA ASN A 231 -10.63 -11.31 -8.13
C ASN A 231 -9.97 -11.26 -6.76
N ALA A 232 -10.75 -11.14 -5.70
CA ALA A 232 -10.26 -11.16 -4.33
C ALA A 232 -9.46 -12.44 -4.02
N LEU A 233 -10.06 -13.59 -4.22
CA LEU A 233 -9.49 -14.88 -3.83
C LEU A 233 -8.32 -15.30 -4.74
N PHE A 234 -8.48 -15.22 -6.06
CA PHE A 234 -7.52 -15.81 -6.99
C PHE A 234 -6.44 -14.83 -7.50
N LYS A 235 -6.72 -13.52 -7.54
CA LYS A 235 -5.75 -12.52 -8.00
C LYS A 235 -4.97 -11.87 -6.87
N VAL A 236 -5.66 -11.52 -5.79
CA VAL A 236 -5.05 -10.82 -4.66
C VAL A 236 -4.48 -11.82 -3.67
N ILE A 237 -5.33 -12.67 -3.13
CA ILE A 237 -4.93 -13.68 -2.11
C ILE A 237 -4.14 -14.81 -2.75
N LYS A 238 -4.34 -15.05 -4.07
CA LYS A 238 -3.68 -16.12 -4.85
C LYS A 238 -3.90 -17.49 -4.23
N LEU A 239 -5.13 -17.76 -3.79
CA LEU A 239 -5.50 -19.05 -3.25
C LEU A 239 -5.25 -20.14 -4.29
N SER A 240 -4.63 -21.22 -3.84
CA SER A 240 -4.52 -22.48 -4.57
C SER A 240 -5.63 -23.44 -4.21
N ASP A 241 -6.06 -23.44 -2.95
CA ASP A 241 -7.15 -24.24 -2.40
C ASP A 241 -7.96 -23.44 -1.38
N ALA A 242 -9.26 -23.74 -1.26
CA ALA A 242 -10.16 -23.07 -0.32
C ALA A 242 -9.77 -23.33 1.15
N SER A 243 -9.16 -24.47 1.46
CA SER A 243 -8.65 -24.80 2.80
C SER A 243 -7.55 -23.85 3.28
N ASP A 244 -6.90 -23.14 2.36
CA ASP A 244 -5.90 -22.11 2.72
C ASP A 244 -6.51 -20.92 3.48
N LEU A 245 -7.83 -20.74 3.47
CA LEU A 245 -8.52 -19.70 4.25
C LEU A 245 -8.68 -20.03 5.73
N GLY A 246 -8.63 -21.32 6.10
CA GLY A 246 -8.99 -21.78 7.44
C GLY A 246 -10.48 -22.16 7.55
N GLU A 247 -10.91 -22.46 8.77
CA GLU A 247 -12.30 -22.91 9.04
C GLU A 247 -13.18 -21.78 9.58
N ASN A 248 -12.59 -20.85 10.34
CA ASN A 248 -13.29 -19.77 11.03
C ASN A 248 -13.02 -18.44 10.32
N ILE A 249 -13.89 -18.08 9.38
CA ILE A 249 -13.69 -16.91 8.53
C ILE A 249 -14.66 -15.82 8.93
N VAL A 250 -14.13 -14.62 9.24
CA VAL A 250 -14.91 -13.41 9.47
C VAL A 250 -14.78 -12.49 8.26
N VAL A 251 -15.91 -12.08 7.70
CA VAL A 251 -15.96 -11.13 6.58
C VAL A 251 -16.35 -9.76 7.09
N GLN A 252 -15.64 -8.73 6.60
CA GLN A 252 -15.76 -7.34 7.03
C GLN A 252 -15.79 -6.40 5.82
N GLY A 253 -16.01 -5.12 6.07
CA GLY A 253 -16.09 -4.08 5.05
C GLY A 253 -17.50 -3.91 4.48
N GLY A 254 -17.78 -2.70 4.02
CA GLY A 254 -19.12 -2.32 3.54
C GLY A 254 -19.61 -3.12 2.33
N THR A 255 -18.71 -3.73 1.57
CA THR A 255 -19.05 -4.54 0.40
C THR A 255 -19.79 -5.82 0.79
N PHE A 256 -19.54 -6.36 1.98
CA PHE A 256 -20.23 -7.57 2.48
C PHE A 256 -21.65 -7.32 3.01
N TYR A 257 -22.14 -6.08 3.05
CA TYR A 257 -23.57 -5.82 3.21
C TYR A 257 -24.38 -6.25 1.97
N ASN A 258 -23.71 -6.46 0.85
CA ASN A 258 -24.32 -7.04 -0.34
C ASN A 258 -24.40 -8.57 -0.21
N ASP A 259 -25.61 -9.10 0.01
CA ASP A 259 -25.85 -10.53 0.19
C ASP A 259 -25.42 -11.37 -1.03
N ALA A 260 -25.50 -10.79 -2.24
CA ALA A 260 -25.01 -11.46 -3.44
C ALA A 260 -23.48 -11.67 -3.41
N VAL A 261 -22.74 -10.70 -2.88
CA VAL A 261 -21.28 -10.81 -2.71
C VAL A 261 -20.94 -11.85 -1.64
N LEU A 262 -21.61 -11.78 -0.50
CA LEU A 262 -21.40 -12.73 0.59
C LEU A 262 -21.72 -14.18 0.15
N ARG A 263 -22.85 -14.36 -0.52
CA ARG A 263 -23.23 -15.70 -1.04
C ARG A 263 -22.26 -16.18 -2.11
N SER A 264 -21.77 -15.29 -2.98
CA SER A 264 -20.73 -15.63 -3.96
C SER A 264 -19.45 -16.11 -3.28
N PHE A 265 -19.05 -15.47 -2.17
CA PHE A 265 -17.91 -15.89 -1.38
C PHE A 265 -18.12 -17.32 -0.84
N GLU A 266 -19.23 -17.57 -0.16
CA GLU A 266 -19.52 -18.89 0.41
C GLU A 266 -19.56 -19.99 -0.65
N LYS A 267 -20.13 -19.70 -1.84
CA LYS A 267 -20.17 -20.67 -2.95
C LYS A 267 -18.80 -20.94 -3.57
N ILE A 268 -17.95 -19.91 -3.72
CA ILE A 268 -16.62 -20.10 -4.32
C ILE A 268 -15.66 -20.74 -3.33
N ALA A 269 -15.67 -20.28 -2.07
CA ALA A 269 -14.79 -20.78 -1.03
C ALA A 269 -15.26 -22.13 -0.44
N GLY A 270 -16.53 -22.51 -0.64
CA GLY A 270 -17.09 -23.76 -0.12
C GLY A 270 -17.24 -23.78 1.41
N VAL A 271 -17.21 -22.62 2.06
CA VAL A 271 -17.26 -22.45 3.52
C VAL A 271 -18.31 -21.43 3.91
N HIS A 272 -18.81 -21.53 5.14
CA HIS A 272 -19.63 -20.48 5.72
C HIS A 272 -18.75 -19.42 6.36
N ALA A 273 -19.16 -18.15 6.23
CA ALA A 273 -18.46 -17.03 6.84
C ALA A 273 -19.31 -16.37 7.94
N THR A 274 -18.66 -15.87 8.96
CA THR A 274 -19.29 -14.99 9.95
C THR A 274 -19.29 -13.56 9.41
N ARG A 275 -20.48 -13.01 9.17
CA ARG A 275 -20.66 -11.59 8.82
C ARG A 275 -21.29 -10.87 10.00
N PRO A 276 -20.56 -10.02 10.73
CA PRO A 276 -21.15 -9.15 11.73
C PRO A 276 -22.14 -8.15 11.11
N ASP A 277 -23.19 -7.81 11.87
CA ASP A 277 -24.14 -6.76 11.47
C ASP A 277 -23.50 -5.39 11.30
N ILE A 278 -22.36 -5.17 11.98
CA ILE A 278 -21.52 -3.96 11.92
C ILE A 278 -20.32 -4.09 10.97
N ALA A 279 -20.38 -4.97 9.98
CA ALA A 279 -19.26 -5.29 9.08
C ALA A 279 -18.58 -4.03 8.47
N GLY A 280 -19.32 -2.94 8.25
CA GLY A 280 -18.78 -1.70 7.68
C GLY A 280 -18.02 -0.80 8.66
N ILE A 281 -18.09 -1.06 9.97
CA ILE A 281 -17.43 -0.23 11.01
C ILE A 281 -16.49 -1.02 11.91
N MET A 282 -16.07 -2.21 11.48
CA MET A 282 -15.27 -3.14 12.29
C MET A 282 -13.94 -2.52 12.76
N GLY A 283 -13.26 -1.73 11.92
CA GLY A 283 -12.03 -1.04 12.32
C GLY A 283 -12.26 -0.07 13.51
N ALA A 284 -13.34 0.72 13.45
CA ALA A 284 -13.70 1.63 14.55
C ALA A 284 -14.14 0.87 15.81
N PHE A 285 -14.94 -0.19 15.64
CA PHE A 285 -15.36 -1.03 16.76
C PHE A 285 -14.17 -1.72 17.43
N GLY A 286 -13.25 -2.27 16.66
CA GLY A 286 -12.02 -2.86 17.19
C GLY A 286 -11.12 -1.85 17.91
N ALA A 287 -10.98 -0.64 17.37
CA ALA A 287 -10.27 0.44 18.05
C ALA A 287 -10.93 0.80 19.41
N ALA A 288 -12.26 0.82 19.47
CA ALA A 288 -12.99 1.04 20.72
C ALA A 288 -12.78 -0.10 21.74
N LEU A 289 -12.74 -1.35 21.27
CA LEU A 289 -12.44 -2.50 22.13
C LEU A 289 -11.00 -2.44 22.67
N ILE A 290 -10.02 -2.01 21.84
CA ILE A 290 -8.63 -1.80 22.26
C ILE A 290 -8.55 -0.69 23.31
N ALA A 291 -9.26 0.43 23.10
CA ALA A 291 -9.34 1.51 24.09
C ALA A 291 -9.90 1.00 25.43
N ARG A 292 -10.92 0.14 25.38
CA ARG A 292 -11.49 -0.50 26.57
C ARG A 292 -10.49 -1.41 27.29
N GLU A 293 -9.77 -2.24 26.56
CA GLU A 293 -8.82 -3.20 27.14
C GLU A 293 -7.60 -2.51 27.77
N ARG A 294 -7.13 -1.42 27.15
CA ARG A 294 -5.96 -0.67 27.63
C ARG A 294 -6.27 0.33 28.74
N HIS A 295 -7.55 0.56 29.03
CA HIS A 295 -7.92 1.49 30.06
C HIS A 295 -7.62 0.95 31.44
N GLU A 296 -6.83 1.68 32.22
CA GLU A 296 -6.54 1.43 33.63
C GLU A 296 -7.44 2.30 34.51
N ALA A 297 -7.84 1.80 35.68
CA ALA A 297 -8.83 2.45 36.56
C ALA A 297 -8.49 3.91 36.94
N ASP A 298 -7.18 4.22 37.09
CA ASP A 298 -6.70 5.56 37.48
C ASP A 298 -6.28 6.41 36.26
N TYR A 299 -6.42 5.88 35.03
CA TYR A 299 -6.02 6.59 33.83
C TYR A 299 -6.98 7.72 33.53
N LYS A 300 -6.42 8.89 33.23
CA LYS A 300 -7.17 10.06 32.75
C LYS A 300 -6.92 10.26 31.29
N THR A 301 -7.97 10.24 30.49
CA THR A 301 -7.87 10.48 29.05
C THR A 301 -7.16 11.79 28.73
N THR A 302 -6.31 11.74 27.72
CA THR A 302 -5.62 12.92 27.17
C THR A 302 -6.45 13.61 26.08
N MET A 303 -7.55 12.98 25.65
CA MET A 303 -8.42 13.50 24.59
C MET A 303 -8.91 14.91 24.95
N LEU A 304 -8.96 15.80 23.95
CA LEU A 304 -9.49 17.15 24.12
C LEU A 304 -10.93 17.11 24.64
N THR A 305 -11.26 18.01 25.54
CA THR A 305 -12.65 18.21 25.99
C THR A 305 -13.52 18.74 24.86
N ILE A 306 -14.85 18.61 24.97
CA ILE A 306 -15.76 19.11 23.95
C ILE A 306 -15.59 20.62 23.69
N ASP A 307 -15.33 21.41 24.73
CA ASP A 307 -15.09 22.85 24.58
C ASP A 307 -13.81 23.11 23.77
N GLN A 308 -12.72 22.38 24.07
CA GLN A 308 -11.49 22.46 23.31
C GLN A 308 -11.65 22.00 21.85
N ILE A 309 -12.47 20.97 21.61
CA ILE A 309 -12.79 20.49 20.26
C ILE A 309 -13.59 21.53 19.48
N ASN A 310 -14.53 22.21 20.13
CA ASN A 310 -15.34 23.28 19.52
C ASN A 310 -14.50 24.51 19.12
N GLU A 311 -13.45 24.80 19.89
CA GLU A 311 -12.50 25.89 19.64
C GLU A 311 -11.35 25.49 18.72
N LEU A 312 -11.21 24.20 18.43
CA LEU A 312 -10.09 23.70 17.62
C LEU A 312 -10.21 24.15 16.16
N THR A 313 -9.29 24.99 15.75
CA THR A 313 -9.11 25.33 14.35
C THR A 313 -7.73 24.87 13.87
N TYR A 314 -7.60 24.66 12.59
CA TYR A 314 -6.32 24.27 12.01
C TYR A 314 -6.12 24.85 10.62
N THR A 315 -4.85 24.98 10.24
CA THR A 315 -4.45 25.40 8.90
C THR A 315 -3.51 24.37 8.32
N THR A 316 -3.66 24.09 7.03
CA THR A 316 -2.79 23.15 6.30
C THR A 316 -1.91 23.91 5.34
N LYS A 317 -0.58 23.66 5.39
CA LYS A 317 0.39 24.24 4.48
C LYS A 317 1.21 23.12 3.83
N LEU A 318 1.39 23.23 2.51
CA LEU A 318 2.33 22.39 1.78
C LEU A 318 3.71 23.06 1.74
N ALA A 319 4.75 22.29 2.01
CA ALA A 319 6.14 22.75 1.95
C ALA A 319 7.05 21.66 1.39
N ARG A 320 8.16 22.04 0.76
CA ARG A 320 9.18 21.06 0.36
C ARG A 320 10.27 20.98 1.41
N CYS A 321 10.56 19.76 1.87
CA CYS A 321 11.68 19.49 2.77
C CYS A 321 13.01 19.90 2.11
N GLN A 322 13.87 20.60 2.85
CA GLN A 322 15.20 21.00 2.41
C GLN A 322 16.32 20.13 3.02
N GLY A 323 15.95 19.06 3.73
CA GLY A 323 16.91 18.23 4.48
C GLY A 323 17.80 17.33 3.62
N CYS A 324 17.40 17.03 2.36
CA CYS A 324 18.19 16.23 1.42
C CYS A 324 17.67 16.41 -0.02
N THR A 325 18.31 15.74 -0.97
CA THR A 325 17.99 15.82 -2.41
C THR A 325 16.61 15.25 -2.81
N ASN A 326 15.91 14.53 -1.93
CA ASN A 326 14.56 14.02 -2.20
C ASN A 326 13.49 15.11 -2.20
N HIS A 327 13.72 16.25 -1.52
CA HIS A 327 12.78 17.38 -1.46
C HIS A 327 11.33 16.95 -1.25
N CYS A 328 11.08 16.02 -0.28
CA CYS A 328 9.76 15.48 0.01
C CYS A 328 8.72 16.60 0.15
N LEU A 329 7.53 16.39 -0.42
CA LEU A 329 6.41 17.28 -0.21
C LEU A 329 5.81 16.99 1.17
N LEU A 330 5.89 17.99 2.06
CA LEU A 330 5.37 17.90 3.43
C LEU A 330 4.00 18.57 3.49
N THR A 331 3.10 17.95 4.22
CA THR A 331 1.84 18.55 4.64
C THR A 331 1.96 18.91 6.12
N ILE A 332 1.92 20.21 6.43
CA ILE A 332 2.07 20.73 7.78
C ILE A 332 0.71 21.22 8.25
N ASN A 333 0.14 20.54 9.24
CA ASN A 333 -1.07 20.95 9.92
C ASN A 333 -0.68 21.71 11.20
N LYS A 334 -1.11 22.96 11.33
CA LYS A 334 -0.95 23.78 12.53
C LYS A 334 -2.30 23.95 13.21
N PHE A 335 -2.36 23.61 14.49
CA PHE A 335 -3.56 23.72 15.32
C PHE A 335 -3.58 25.03 16.09
N SER A 336 -4.77 25.49 16.47
CA SER A 336 -4.98 26.75 17.21
C SER A 336 -4.27 26.81 18.57
N ASP A 337 -3.93 25.67 19.15
CA ASP A 337 -3.18 25.54 20.41
C ASP A 337 -1.64 25.47 20.21
N ASN A 338 -1.13 25.95 19.08
CA ASN A 338 0.27 25.98 18.67
C ASN A 338 0.93 24.59 18.44
N ARG A 339 0.20 23.50 18.53
CA ARG A 339 0.72 22.20 18.11
C ARG A 339 0.80 22.14 16.59
N GLN A 340 1.66 21.25 16.09
CA GLN A 340 1.72 20.95 14.67
C GLN A 340 1.89 19.46 14.43
N TYR A 341 1.37 19.02 13.30
CA TYR A 341 1.56 17.68 12.81
C TYR A 341 2.05 17.72 11.36
N ILE A 342 3.16 17.04 11.09
CA ILE A 342 3.80 17.01 9.76
C ILE A 342 3.72 15.60 9.20
N THR A 343 3.27 15.48 7.97
CA THR A 343 3.23 14.23 7.21
C THR A 343 3.82 14.40 5.81
N GLY A 344 3.98 13.30 5.08
CA GLY A 344 4.66 13.31 3.77
C GLY A 344 6.18 13.24 3.85
N ASN A 345 6.74 13.30 5.07
CA ASN A 345 8.17 13.09 5.30
C ASN A 345 8.53 11.61 5.09
N ARG A 346 9.65 11.37 4.43
CA ARG A 346 10.20 10.01 4.27
C ARG A 346 11.30 9.70 5.27
N CYS A 347 11.64 10.66 6.13
CA CYS A 347 12.61 10.52 7.21
C CYS A 347 12.40 11.64 8.24
N GLU A 348 13.06 11.52 9.39
CA GLU A 348 12.95 12.45 10.52
C GLU A 348 13.40 13.90 10.21
N LYS A 349 14.26 14.10 9.21
CA LYS A 349 14.67 15.44 8.78
C LYS A 349 13.49 16.32 8.37
N GLY A 350 12.45 15.72 7.78
CA GLY A 350 11.22 16.43 7.40
C GLY A 350 10.37 16.89 8.58
N LEU A 351 10.58 16.31 9.76
CA LEU A 351 9.86 16.68 10.99
C LEU A 351 10.47 17.87 11.73
N GLY A 352 11.59 18.42 11.23
CA GLY A 352 12.31 19.52 11.91
C GLY A 352 12.97 19.09 13.24
N LYS A 353 13.01 17.79 13.53
CA LYS A 353 13.73 17.28 14.69
C LYS A 353 15.23 17.34 14.37
N GLU A 354 15.98 18.12 15.14
CA GLU A 354 17.43 18.03 15.10
C GLU A 354 17.81 16.60 15.50
N LYS A 355 18.67 15.99 14.66
CA LYS A 355 19.29 14.74 15.06
C LYS A 355 20.05 15.00 16.37
N ASN A 356 19.78 14.23 17.41
CA ASN A 356 20.81 13.99 18.40
C ASN A 356 22.06 13.62 17.62
N LYS A 357 23.11 14.39 17.77
CA LYS A 357 24.42 14.08 17.20
C LYS A 357 24.99 12.92 18.01
N ASP A 358 24.37 11.76 17.88
CA ASP A 358 25.01 10.53 18.31
C ASP A 358 26.28 10.41 17.49
N ASN A 359 27.41 10.28 18.16
CA ASN A 359 28.73 10.08 17.53
C ASN A 359 28.83 8.70 16.82
N ILE A 360 27.71 8.16 16.40
CA ILE A 360 27.65 6.90 15.65
C ILE A 360 28.12 7.16 14.22
N PRO A 361 29.17 6.49 13.74
CA PRO A 361 29.67 6.68 12.39
C PRO A 361 28.62 6.27 11.36
N ASN A 362 28.45 7.11 10.34
CA ASN A 362 27.57 6.82 9.21
C ASN A 362 28.26 5.84 8.25
N LEU A 363 28.04 4.54 8.46
CA LEU A 363 28.65 3.49 7.64
C LEU A 363 28.22 3.54 6.17
N PHE A 364 27.00 4.05 5.88
CA PHE A 364 26.57 4.24 4.50
C PHE A 364 27.41 5.32 3.79
N GLU A 365 27.66 6.43 4.45
CA GLU A 365 28.52 7.49 3.90
C GLU A 365 29.96 6.99 3.72
N TYR A 366 30.47 6.24 4.69
CA TYR A 366 31.77 5.61 4.61
C TYR A 366 31.86 4.64 3.41
N LYS A 367 30.88 3.72 3.27
CA LYS A 367 30.80 2.79 2.11
C LYS A 367 30.77 3.57 0.80
N ASN A 368 29.93 4.60 0.71
CA ASN A 368 29.79 5.39 -0.51
C ASN A 368 31.10 6.07 -0.93
N LYS A 369 31.82 6.64 0.03
CA LYS A 369 33.16 7.20 -0.22
C LYS A 369 34.15 6.13 -0.67
N ARG A 370 34.17 4.98 0.00
CA ARG A 370 35.09 3.87 -0.36
C ARG A 370 34.86 3.34 -1.77
N ILE A 371 33.63 3.35 -2.25
CA ILE A 371 33.30 2.87 -3.60
C ILE A 371 33.60 3.91 -4.68
N PHE A 372 33.29 5.18 -4.46
CA PHE A 372 33.29 6.18 -5.52
C PHE A 372 34.39 7.23 -5.45
N ASP A 373 35.15 7.32 -4.36
CA ASP A 373 36.19 8.34 -4.18
C ASP A 373 37.53 7.89 -4.79
N TYR A 374 37.54 7.80 -6.12
CA TYR A 374 38.70 7.49 -6.94
C TYR A 374 39.04 8.69 -7.81
N GLU A 375 40.26 9.22 -7.68
CA GLU A 375 40.72 10.30 -8.53
C GLU A 375 41.03 9.79 -9.94
N PRO A 376 40.36 10.32 -10.99
CA PRO A 376 40.65 9.97 -12.38
C PRO A 376 42.01 10.51 -12.81
N LEU A 377 42.52 10.06 -13.95
CA LEU A 377 43.61 10.75 -14.63
C LEU A 377 43.12 12.12 -15.13
N ASP A 378 44.00 13.15 -15.09
CA ASP A 378 43.73 14.38 -15.83
C ASP A 378 43.52 14.02 -17.32
N PRO A 379 42.52 14.56 -17.99
CA PRO A 379 42.33 14.29 -19.43
C PRO A 379 43.54 14.57 -20.30
N LYS A 380 44.42 15.51 -19.87
CA LYS A 380 45.68 15.83 -20.54
C LYS A 380 46.73 14.70 -20.43
N ASP A 381 46.65 13.94 -19.35
CA ASP A 381 47.54 12.80 -19.05
C ASP A 381 46.94 11.45 -19.41
N ALA A 382 45.81 11.46 -20.10
CA ALA A 382 45.07 10.24 -20.51
C ALA A 382 45.29 9.98 -22.02
N PRO A 383 46.31 9.22 -22.43
CA PRO A 383 46.66 9.01 -23.84
C PRO A 383 45.58 8.26 -24.63
N HIS A 384 44.68 7.55 -23.97
CA HIS A 384 43.61 6.77 -24.59
C HIS A 384 42.23 7.43 -24.52
N GLY A 385 42.16 8.68 -24.00
CA GLY A 385 40.93 9.46 -23.97
C GLY A 385 40.11 9.27 -22.70
N THR A 386 38.78 9.46 -22.83
CA THR A 386 37.84 9.52 -21.72
C THR A 386 36.82 8.37 -21.78
N VAL A 387 36.51 7.79 -20.64
CA VAL A 387 35.46 6.77 -20.51
C VAL A 387 34.39 7.21 -19.51
N GLY A 388 33.14 7.21 -19.92
CA GLY A 388 31.99 7.46 -19.07
C GLY A 388 31.50 6.21 -18.37
N ILE A 389 31.32 6.28 -17.05
CA ILE A 389 30.75 5.17 -16.25
C ILE A 389 29.49 5.67 -15.52
N PRO A 390 28.32 5.02 -15.71
CA PRO A 390 27.12 5.41 -14.99
C PRO A 390 27.19 4.97 -13.53
N ARG A 391 26.90 5.86 -12.60
CA ARG A 391 26.81 5.56 -11.16
C ARG A 391 25.44 4.92 -10.84
N ALA A 392 25.26 3.70 -11.28
CA ALA A 392 23.98 3.00 -11.21
C ALA A 392 24.16 1.49 -10.99
N LEU A 393 23.15 0.85 -10.44
CA LEU A 393 23.04 -0.59 -10.24
C LEU A 393 24.33 -1.25 -9.68
N ASN A 394 24.91 -2.22 -10.38
CA ASN A 394 26.10 -2.96 -9.95
C ASN A 394 27.37 -2.10 -9.83
N MET A 395 27.38 -0.89 -10.36
CA MET A 395 28.50 0.03 -10.13
C MET A 395 28.65 0.45 -8.67
N TYR A 396 27.61 0.30 -7.85
CA TYR A 396 27.70 0.46 -6.40
C TYR A 396 28.53 -0.65 -5.69
N GLU A 397 28.94 -1.67 -6.42
CA GLU A 397 29.88 -2.71 -5.96
C GLU A 397 31.17 -2.70 -6.82
N ASN A 398 31.05 -2.62 -8.14
CA ASN A 398 32.13 -2.92 -9.08
C ASN A 398 32.90 -1.67 -9.54
N TYR A 399 32.49 -0.44 -9.19
CA TYR A 399 33.18 0.78 -9.62
C TYR A 399 34.67 0.82 -9.23
N PRO A 400 35.12 0.40 -8.04
CA PRO A 400 36.54 0.38 -7.68
C PRO A 400 37.40 -0.41 -8.67
N PHE A 401 36.90 -1.55 -9.15
CA PHE A 401 37.55 -2.35 -10.15
C PHE A 401 37.66 -1.59 -11.49
N TRP A 402 36.55 -1.06 -11.99
CA TRP A 402 36.51 -0.37 -13.28
C TRP A 402 37.30 0.94 -13.28
N ALA A 403 37.22 1.73 -12.23
CA ALA A 403 38.00 2.96 -12.08
C ALA A 403 39.51 2.65 -12.12
N THR A 404 39.95 1.60 -11.42
CA THR A 404 41.33 1.20 -11.37
C THR A 404 41.78 0.64 -12.72
N PHE A 405 40.97 -0.19 -13.35
CA PHE A 405 41.26 -0.81 -14.66
C PHE A 405 41.46 0.27 -15.73
N PHE A 406 40.52 1.17 -15.94
CA PHE A 406 40.62 2.21 -16.96
C PHE A 406 41.76 3.19 -16.67
N LYS A 407 41.94 3.56 -15.42
CA LYS A 407 43.04 4.43 -15.01
C LYS A 407 44.41 3.78 -15.36
N ARG A 408 44.56 2.49 -15.11
CA ARG A 408 45.81 1.73 -15.44
C ARG A 408 46.03 1.59 -16.94
N LEU A 409 44.95 1.55 -17.71
CA LEU A 409 45.01 1.56 -19.18
C LEU A 409 45.21 2.97 -19.77
N GLY A 410 45.33 4.01 -18.96
CA GLY A 410 45.57 5.36 -19.45
C GLY A 410 44.33 6.11 -19.93
N PHE A 411 43.13 5.74 -19.44
CA PHE A 411 41.88 6.49 -19.67
C PHE A 411 41.59 7.43 -18.50
N SER A 412 41.02 8.58 -18.80
CA SER A 412 40.38 9.43 -17.80
C SER A 412 38.93 8.98 -17.58
N VAL A 413 38.59 8.62 -16.34
CA VAL A 413 37.26 8.09 -16.00
C VAL A 413 36.33 9.24 -15.61
N VAL A 414 35.20 9.37 -16.31
CA VAL A 414 34.11 10.30 -16.00
C VAL A 414 32.98 9.53 -15.35
N LEU A 415 32.86 9.63 -14.03
CA LEU A 415 31.77 9.05 -13.28
C LEU A 415 30.57 9.98 -13.28
N SER A 416 29.37 9.50 -13.57
CA SER A 416 28.16 10.30 -13.44
C SER A 416 27.90 10.69 -11.96
N PRO A 417 27.24 11.85 -11.67
CA PRO A 417 27.09 12.34 -10.32
C PRO A 417 26.19 11.45 -9.47
N GLN A 418 26.06 11.78 -8.19
CA GLN A 418 25.13 11.09 -7.30
C GLN A 418 23.69 11.20 -7.82
N SER A 419 22.92 10.13 -7.69
CA SER A 419 21.51 10.07 -8.11
C SER A 419 20.69 11.16 -7.39
N THR A 420 19.93 11.91 -8.18
CA THR A 420 18.99 12.92 -7.72
C THR A 420 17.73 12.85 -8.56
N ARG A 421 16.66 13.53 -8.12
CA ARG A 421 15.45 13.65 -8.94
C ARG A 421 15.76 14.28 -10.31
N LYS A 422 16.67 15.25 -10.37
CA LYS A 422 17.09 15.88 -11.62
C LYS A 422 17.77 14.90 -12.58
N ILE A 423 18.59 13.99 -12.05
CA ILE A 423 19.19 12.91 -12.86
C ILE A 423 18.08 11.98 -13.38
N TYR A 424 17.12 11.57 -12.56
CA TYR A 424 15.98 10.77 -13.01
C TYR A 424 15.22 11.46 -14.17
N GLU A 425 14.88 12.74 -13.99
CA GLU A 425 14.12 13.51 -14.98
C GLU A 425 14.86 13.64 -16.33
N MET A 426 16.19 13.58 -16.35
CA MET A 426 16.98 13.62 -17.60
C MET A 426 16.84 12.38 -18.48
N GLY A 427 16.43 11.26 -17.92
CA GLY A 427 16.31 10.00 -18.63
C GLY A 427 14.89 9.47 -18.81
N ILE A 428 13.86 10.23 -18.39
CA ILE A 428 12.46 9.76 -18.40
C ILE A 428 12.01 9.29 -19.79
N ASP A 429 12.38 10.02 -20.83
CA ASP A 429 11.89 9.78 -22.20
C ASP A 429 12.35 8.44 -22.78
N SER A 430 13.45 7.90 -22.30
CA SER A 430 14.02 6.63 -22.75
C SER A 430 13.62 5.41 -21.89
N ILE A 431 12.86 5.61 -20.80
CA ILE A 431 12.40 4.50 -19.94
C ILE A 431 11.29 3.72 -20.65
N PRO A 432 11.49 2.43 -20.99
CA PRO A 432 10.54 1.71 -21.81
C PRO A 432 9.30 1.21 -21.04
N SER A 433 9.36 1.11 -19.72
CA SER A 433 8.26 0.58 -18.92
C SER A 433 8.15 1.22 -17.53
N GLU A 434 6.92 1.55 -17.15
CA GLU A 434 6.61 2.01 -15.78
C GLU A 434 6.82 0.92 -14.70
N SER A 435 6.77 -0.35 -15.08
CA SER A 435 6.93 -1.48 -14.16
C SER A 435 8.37 -1.78 -13.77
N GLU A 436 9.36 -1.13 -14.38
CA GLU A 436 10.76 -1.32 -14.02
C GLU A 436 11.08 -0.75 -12.64
N CYS A 437 12.03 -1.38 -11.94
CA CYS A 437 12.43 -0.91 -10.63
C CYS A 437 13.08 0.48 -10.69
N TYR A 438 12.88 1.28 -9.66
CA TYR A 438 13.37 2.67 -9.63
C TYR A 438 14.88 2.82 -9.82
N PRO A 439 15.76 1.96 -9.23
CA PRO A 439 17.19 2.00 -9.51
C PRO A 439 17.56 1.79 -10.99
N ALA A 440 16.82 0.93 -11.70
CA ALA A 440 16.99 0.73 -13.12
C ALA A 440 16.60 1.99 -13.92
N LYS A 441 15.46 2.59 -13.62
CA LYS A 441 15.02 3.86 -14.24
C LYS A 441 16.03 5.00 -14.07
N LEU A 442 16.71 5.06 -12.92
CA LEU A 442 17.79 6.04 -12.68
C LEU A 442 18.95 5.91 -13.67
N THR A 443 19.25 4.70 -14.15
CA THR A 443 20.36 4.44 -15.09
C THR A 443 20.19 5.27 -16.36
N HIS A 444 18.98 5.43 -16.90
CA HIS A 444 18.71 6.25 -18.06
C HIS A 444 19.18 7.70 -17.88
N GLY A 445 18.89 8.29 -16.73
CA GLY A 445 19.34 9.64 -16.40
C GLY A 445 20.86 9.78 -16.26
N HIS A 446 21.52 8.77 -15.70
CA HIS A 446 22.98 8.71 -15.62
C HIS A 446 23.63 8.62 -17.00
N ILE A 447 23.06 7.82 -17.90
CA ILE A 447 23.51 7.73 -19.29
C ILE A 447 23.29 9.03 -20.03
N SER A 448 22.10 9.64 -19.95
CA SER A 448 21.82 10.94 -20.59
C SER A 448 22.74 12.06 -20.07
N TRP A 449 23.14 12.00 -18.79
CA TRP A 449 24.12 12.93 -18.24
C TRP A 449 25.51 12.70 -18.85
N LEU A 450 25.97 11.43 -19.00
CA LEU A 450 27.28 11.09 -19.59
C LEU A 450 27.35 11.48 -21.06
N ILE A 451 26.29 11.29 -21.83
CA ILE A 451 26.20 11.76 -23.23
C ILE A 451 26.52 13.25 -23.33
N LYS A 452 25.99 14.07 -22.43
CA LYS A 452 26.27 15.52 -22.39
C LYS A 452 27.69 15.90 -21.96
N GLN A 453 28.49 14.94 -21.45
CA GLN A 453 29.89 15.19 -21.12
C GLN A 453 30.85 14.98 -22.31
N ASN A 454 30.34 14.53 -23.47
CA ASN A 454 31.12 14.26 -24.68
C ASN A 454 32.33 13.32 -24.42
N VAL A 455 32.11 12.23 -23.67
CA VAL A 455 33.13 11.20 -23.45
C VAL A 455 33.38 10.41 -24.73
N ASP A 456 34.57 9.87 -24.91
CA ASP A 456 34.89 9.09 -26.13
C ASP A 456 34.07 7.81 -26.26
N PHE A 457 33.70 7.21 -25.14
CA PHE A 457 32.72 6.11 -25.07
C PHE A 457 32.14 5.99 -23.65
N ILE A 458 30.97 5.36 -23.57
CA ILE A 458 30.34 4.98 -22.31
C ILE A 458 30.52 3.47 -22.11
N PHE A 459 31.02 3.08 -20.95
CA PHE A 459 31.19 1.68 -20.57
C PHE A 459 30.19 1.28 -19.50
N TYR A 460 29.35 0.28 -19.82
CA TYR A 460 28.36 -0.25 -18.88
C TYR A 460 28.14 -1.74 -19.13
N PRO A 461 28.95 -2.63 -18.50
CA PRO A 461 28.88 -4.07 -18.75
C PRO A 461 27.60 -4.70 -18.14
N ALA A 462 27.12 -5.74 -18.78
CA ALA A 462 26.17 -6.69 -18.24
C ALA A 462 26.92 -7.71 -17.37
N VAL A 463 26.57 -7.81 -16.10
CA VAL A 463 27.25 -8.70 -15.15
C VAL A 463 26.27 -9.72 -14.59
N PRO A 464 26.17 -10.92 -15.18
CA PRO A 464 25.29 -11.97 -14.67
C PRO A 464 25.80 -12.62 -13.39
N TYR A 465 27.11 -12.70 -13.20
CA TYR A 465 27.71 -13.47 -12.12
C TYR A 465 28.81 -12.67 -11.39
N GLU A 466 28.66 -12.55 -10.07
CA GLU A 466 29.62 -11.87 -9.20
C GLU A 466 30.62 -12.84 -8.59
N ARG A 467 31.70 -12.28 -8.00
CA ARG A 467 32.70 -13.06 -7.29
C ARG A 467 32.08 -13.78 -6.09
N LYS A 468 32.48 -15.04 -5.89
CA LYS A 468 32.07 -15.84 -4.75
C LYS A 468 32.83 -15.43 -3.48
N GLU A 469 32.33 -14.42 -2.76
CA GLU A 469 32.93 -13.93 -1.52
C GLU A 469 32.53 -14.77 -0.29
N PHE A 470 31.30 -15.29 -0.31
CA PHE A 470 30.73 -16.11 0.77
C PHE A 470 30.45 -17.53 0.29
N PRO A 471 31.27 -18.50 0.70
CA PRO A 471 31.14 -19.91 0.24
C PRO A 471 29.78 -20.53 0.54
N ASP A 472 29.14 -20.13 1.64
CA ASP A 472 27.85 -20.67 2.09
C ASP A 472 26.63 -20.00 1.44
N ALA A 473 26.82 -18.99 0.60
CA ALA A 473 25.73 -18.37 -0.13
C ALA A 473 25.16 -19.32 -1.20
N ASN A 474 23.83 -19.31 -1.37
CA ASN A 474 23.14 -20.21 -2.29
C ASN A 474 23.50 -19.97 -3.76
N ASN A 475 23.73 -18.71 -4.14
CA ASN A 475 24.15 -18.34 -5.49
C ASN A 475 24.89 -16.99 -5.49
N HIS A 476 25.48 -16.65 -6.64
CA HIS A 476 26.23 -15.41 -6.88
C HIS A 476 25.73 -14.67 -8.12
N TYR A 477 24.52 -14.98 -8.57
CA TYR A 477 23.89 -14.30 -9.70
C TYR A 477 23.34 -12.94 -9.29
N ASN A 478 23.54 -11.96 -10.15
CA ASN A 478 22.83 -10.70 -10.06
C ASN A 478 21.35 -10.86 -10.39
N CYS A 479 20.53 -9.92 -9.95
CA CYS A 479 19.12 -9.89 -10.35
C CYS A 479 18.98 -9.73 -11.87
N PRO A 480 17.87 -10.16 -12.49
CA PRO A 480 17.67 -10.08 -13.94
C PRO A 480 17.86 -8.67 -14.51
N ILE A 481 17.50 -7.64 -13.75
CA ILE A 481 17.70 -6.24 -14.14
C ILE A 481 19.19 -5.92 -14.28
N VAL A 482 19.99 -6.14 -13.26
CA VAL A 482 21.45 -5.89 -13.30
C VAL A 482 22.10 -6.66 -14.44
N THR A 483 21.70 -7.91 -14.64
CA THR A 483 22.27 -8.80 -15.66
C THR A 483 22.07 -8.27 -17.08
N SER A 484 20.96 -7.60 -17.39
CA SER A 484 20.59 -7.28 -18.77
C SER A 484 20.30 -5.81 -19.04
N TYR A 485 20.37 -4.93 -18.03
CA TYR A 485 19.91 -3.55 -18.20
C TYR A 485 20.74 -2.70 -19.15
N SER A 486 22.01 -3.05 -19.33
CA SER A 486 22.86 -2.40 -20.34
C SER A 486 22.36 -2.65 -21.77
N GLU A 487 21.76 -3.80 -22.05
CA GLU A 487 21.07 -4.08 -23.32
C GLU A 487 19.78 -3.28 -23.46
N ASN A 488 19.04 -3.07 -22.35
CA ASN A 488 17.88 -2.20 -22.36
C ASN A 488 18.26 -0.75 -22.72
N ILE A 489 19.30 -0.20 -22.08
CA ILE A 489 19.86 1.12 -22.40
C ILE A 489 20.26 1.21 -23.88
N LYS A 490 20.99 0.23 -24.39
CA LYS A 490 21.46 0.18 -25.79
C LYS A 490 20.32 0.32 -26.80
N ASN A 491 19.16 -0.27 -26.48
CA ASN A 491 18.03 -0.34 -27.41
C ASN A 491 16.99 0.78 -27.22
N ASN A 492 17.08 1.58 -26.15
CA ASN A 492 16.06 2.59 -25.82
C ASN A 492 16.61 4.02 -25.68
N VAL A 493 17.92 4.22 -25.79
CA VAL A 493 18.53 5.56 -25.81
C VAL A 493 18.92 5.90 -27.26
N ASP A 494 18.27 6.90 -27.82
CA ASP A 494 18.36 7.23 -29.25
C ASP A 494 19.79 7.52 -29.72
N GLU A 495 20.58 8.27 -28.96
CA GLU A 495 21.97 8.61 -29.30
C GLU A 495 22.90 7.39 -29.34
N ILE A 496 22.56 6.37 -28.55
CA ILE A 496 23.28 5.09 -28.54
C ILE A 496 22.81 4.21 -29.71
N THR A 497 21.48 4.14 -29.90
CA THR A 497 20.86 3.32 -30.97
C THR A 497 21.26 3.81 -32.36
N SER A 498 21.36 5.14 -32.55
CA SER A 498 21.81 5.75 -33.80
C SER A 498 23.31 5.60 -34.06
N GLY A 499 24.10 5.24 -33.03
CA GLY A 499 25.56 5.16 -33.13
C GLY A 499 26.28 6.50 -32.99
N GLU A 500 25.56 7.59 -32.60
CA GLU A 500 26.15 8.89 -32.32
C GLU A 500 27.10 8.82 -31.12
N VAL A 501 26.75 8.01 -30.12
CA VAL A 501 27.55 7.77 -28.93
C VAL A 501 28.03 6.32 -28.90
N LYS A 502 29.35 6.14 -28.79
CA LYS A 502 29.97 4.81 -28.66
C LYS A 502 29.63 4.23 -27.28
N PHE A 503 28.91 3.11 -27.27
CA PHE A 503 28.46 2.41 -26.06
C PHE A 503 29.04 1.00 -26.04
N ILE A 504 29.81 0.69 -24.98
CA ILE A 504 30.47 -0.61 -24.81
C ILE A 504 29.82 -1.32 -23.63
N ASN A 505 29.05 -2.37 -23.90
CA ASN A 505 28.24 -3.09 -22.92
C ASN A 505 28.42 -4.61 -22.97
N PRO A 506 29.67 -5.11 -22.82
CA PRO A 506 29.92 -6.53 -22.91
C PRO A 506 29.29 -7.30 -21.75
N PHE A 507 29.02 -8.59 -21.97
CA PHE A 507 28.73 -9.51 -20.88
C PHE A 507 30.04 -9.89 -20.19
N MET A 508 30.12 -9.63 -18.89
CA MET A 508 31.30 -9.87 -18.05
C MET A 508 30.92 -10.76 -16.87
N SER A 509 31.81 -11.69 -16.51
CA SER A 509 31.65 -12.55 -15.33
C SER A 509 32.82 -12.36 -14.38
N PHE A 510 32.52 -12.11 -13.10
CA PHE A 510 33.54 -12.06 -12.05
C PHE A 510 33.77 -13.41 -11.38
N GLU A 511 33.35 -14.51 -12.03
CA GLU A 511 33.54 -15.87 -11.51
C GLU A 511 35.00 -16.21 -11.24
N SER A 512 35.91 -15.86 -12.18
CA SER A 512 37.35 -16.03 -12.03
C SER A 512 38.13 -14.87 -12.68
N GLU A 513 39.37 -14.69 -12.23
CA GLU A 513 40.30 -13.71 -12.82
C GLU A 513 40.64 -14.05 -14.28
N GLU A 514 40.72 -15.33 -14.60
CA GLU A 514 40.97 -15.81 -15.96
C GLU A 514 39.81 -15.45 -16.89
N THR A 515 38.59 -15.76 -16.48
CA THR A 515 37.36 -15.49 -17.27
C THR A 515 37.24 -14.00 -17.59
N ILE A 516 37.34 -13.13 -16.58
CA ILE A 516 37.20 -11.69 -16.80
C ILE A 516 38.35 -11.12 -17.64
N SER A 517 39.58 -11.64 -17.48
CA SER A 517 40.73 -11.21 -18.29
C SER A 517 40.53 -11.53 -19.77
N GLN A 518 40.09 -12.75 -20.10
CA GLN A 518 39.79 -13.15 -21.47
C GLN A 518 38.68 -12.29 -22.08
N GLN A 519 37.61 -12.02 -21.33
CA GLN A 519 36.51 -11.19 -21.80
C GLN A 519 36.95 -9.73 -22.03
N LEU A 520 37.79 -9.16 -21.16
CA LEU A 520 38.36 -7.83 -21.33
C LEU A 520 39.26 -7.73 -22.56
N VAL A 521 40.15 -8.71 -22.78
CA VAL A 521 40.97 -8.76 -23.99
C VAL A 521 40.07 -8.81 -25.22
N ALA A 522 39.07 -9.67 -25.26
CA ALA A 522 38.14 -9.78 -26.39
C ALA A 522 37.34 -8.50 -26.65
N THR A 523 37.06 -7.69 -25.60
CA THR A 523 36.31 -6.44 -25.72
C THR A 523 37.14 -5.28 -26.26
N PHE A 524 38.42 -5.20 -25.90
CA PHE A 524 39.31 -4.06 -26.18
C PHE A 524 40.45 -4.35 -27.17
N SER A 525 40.55 -5.57 -27.70
CA SER A 525 41.46 -5.90 -28.82
C SER A 525 40.78 -5.57 -30.14
#